data_26fb634825d57fd07435c6ffe410983d
#
_entry.id   26fb634825d57fd07435c6ffe410983d
#
_cell.length_a   1.000
_cell.length_b   1.000
_cell.length_c   1.000
_cell.angle_alpha   90.00
_cell.angle_beta   90.00
_cell.angle_gamma   90.00
#
_symmetry.space_group_name_H-M   'P 1'
#
loop_
_entity.id
_entity.type
_entity.pdbx_description
1 polymer ?
#
loop_
_entity_poly.entity_id
_entity_poly.type
_entity_poly.pdbx_seq_one_letter_code
_entity_poly.pdbx_strand_id
1 'polypeptide(L)'
;IHKPGDQNRNQKGDLAFNYKNIPVSVEVKSVAKNTIKQNLFGWSGKAAVKSSDKKVLTFSDGSTADVAMLPRGQFTILAVCCHAFTGSWKDFQYCLNTDLPMPNSGSLTELQKSELISVLIPVQWPPVAPFTTDLQSVLDRAIQ
;
A
#
# COMPACT_ATOMS: atom_id res chain seq x y z
N ILE A 1 8.59 17.81 -4.28
CA ILE A 1 7.64 17.14 -3.39
C ILE A 1 6.32 17.89 -3.45
N HIS A 2 5.24 17.19 -3.72
CA HIS A 2 3.92 17.78 -3.76
C HIS A 2 3.28 17.71 -2.37
N LYS A 3 2.66 18.81 -1.96
CA LYS A 3 1.81 18.82 -0.76
C LYS A 3 0.47 18.15 -1.11
N PRO A 4 -0.24 17.56 -0.14
CA PRO A 4 -1.53 16.91 -0.43
C PRO A 4 -2.53 17.80 -1.15
N GLY A 5 -2.59 19.09 -0.84
CA GLY A 5 -3.50 20.04 -1.51
C GLY A 5 -3.08 20.46 -2.91
N ASP A 6 -1.81 20.25 -3.25
CA ASP A 6 -1.22 20.64 -4.53
C ASP A 6 -0.97 19.44 -5.45
N GLN A 7 -1.49 18.31 -5.10
CA GLN A 7 -1.23 17.06 -5.78
C GLN A 7 -1.72 17.08 -7.22
N ASN A 8 -0.85 16.71 -8.14
CA ASN A 8 -1.21 16.50 -9.54
C ASN A 8 -2.07 15.24 -9.63
N ARG A 9 -3.26 15.34 -10.23
CA ARG A 9 -4.19 14.21 -10.36
C ARG A 9 -3.64 13.07 -11.22
N ASN A 10 -2.68 13.36 -12.09
CA ASN A 10 -2.03 12.34 -12.91
C ASN A 10 -0.88 11.67 -12.20
N GLN A 11 -0.47 12.19 -11.06
CA GLN A 11 0.58 11.60 -10.24
C GLN A 11 0.02 10.42 -9.47
N LYS A 12 0.74 9.31 -9.49
CA LYS A 12 0.39 8.11 -8.74
C LYS A 12 1.19 8.08 -7.44
N GLY A 13 0.53 7.76 -6.33
CA GLY A 13 1.11 7.82 -5.00
C GLY A 13 1.08 9.23 -4.41
N ASP A 14 1.28 9.33 -3.11
CA ASP A 14 1.26 10.61 -2.37
C ASP A 14 2.56 11.38 -2.50
N LEU A 15 3.68 10.67 -2.65
CA LEU A 15 5.00 11.23 -2.85
C LEU A 15 5.64 10.59 -4.08
N ALA A 16 6.37 11.39 -4.84
CA ALA A 16 7.15 10.89 -5.96
C ALA A 16 8.51 11.55 -5.97
N PHE A 17 9.55 10.76 -6.13
CA PHE A 17 10.93 11.24 -6.14
C PHE A 17 11.82 10.26 -6.89
N ASN A 18 13.04 10.68 -7.17
CA ASN A 18 14.05 9.80 -7.76
C ASN A 18 14.97 9.28 -6.66
N TYR A 19 15.18 7.97 -6.66
CA TYR A 19 16.14 7.32 -5.78
C TYR A 19 17.20 6.67 -6.66
N LYS A 20 18.44 7.13 -6.57
CA LYS A 20 19.54 6.68 -7.44
C LYS A 20 19.15 6.72 -8.91
N ASN A 21 18.51 7.83 -9.32
CA ASN A 21 18.02 8.11 -10.68
C ASN A 21 16.86 7.22 -11.15
N ILE A 22 16.25 6.46 -10.27
CA ILE A 22 15.08 5.65 -10.58
C ILE A 22 13.82 6.29 -9.95
N PRO A 23 12.75 6.52 -10.72
CA PRO A 23 11.52 7.08 -10.16
C PRO A 23 10.88 6.13 -9.14
N VAL A 24 10.53 6.68 -7.98
CA VAL A 24 9.88 5.95 -6.90
C VAL A 24 8.66 6.74 -6.46
N SER A 25 7.54 6.08 -6.28
CA SER A 25 6.34 6.67 -5.72
C SER A 25 5.94 5.95 -4.42
N VAL A 26 5.46 6.72 -3.45
CA VAL A 26 5.07 6.20 -2.14
C VAL A 26 3.63 6.56 -1.87
N GLU A 27 2.83 5.57 -1.53
CA GLU A 27 1.47 5.75 -1.07
C GLU A 27 1.48 5.70 0.46
N VAL A 28 0.90 6.70 1.13
CA VAL A 28 0.89 6.80 2.58
C VAL A 28 -0.51 6.50 3.10
N LYS A 29 -0.60 5.56 4.03
CA LYS A 29 -1.87 5.18 4.66
C LYS A 29 -1.69 5.10 6.18
N SER A 30 -2.80 5.21 6.90
CA SER A 30 -2.83 5.00 8.35
C SER A 30 -3.54 3.69 8.67
N VAL A 31 -3.27 3.16 9.86
CA VAL A 31 -4.01 2.00 10.37
C VAL A 31 -5.44 2.44 10.70
N ALA A 32 -6.44 1.70 10.24
CA ALA A 32 -7.83 1.99 10.54
C ALA A 32 -8.11 1.70 12.02
N LYS A 33 -8.59 2.71 12.76
CA LYS A 33 -8.75 2.63 14.21
C LYS A 33 -9.67 1.49 14.66
N ASN A 34 -10.72 1.21 13.90
CA ASN A 34 -11.69 0.17 14.25
C ASN A 34 -11.15 -1.24 14.03
N THR A 35 -9.96 -1.40 13.45
CA THR A 35 -9.36 -2.71 13.21
C THR A 35 -8.28 -3.07 14.23
N ILE A 36 -7.95 -2.15 15.14
CA ILE A 36 -6.82 -2.29 16.05
C ILE A 36 -7.13 -3.27 17.17
N LYS A 37 -6.22 -4.22 17.39
CA LYS A 37 -6.29 -5.18 18.49
C LYS A 37 -4.93 -5.27 19.16
N GLN A 38 -4.91 -5.31 20.48
CA GLN A 38 -3.70 -5.57 21.25
C GLN A 38 -3.58 -7.08 21.48
N ASN A 39 -2.36 -7.60 21.35
CA ASN A 39 -2.06 -8.99 21.62
C ASN A 39 -0.83 -9.07 22.55
N LEU A 40 -0.40 -10.31 22.87
CA LEU A 40 0.70 -10.55 23.80
C LEU A 40 2.03 -9.91 23.36
N PHE A 41 2.23 -9.76 22.07
CA PHE A 41 3.50 -9.34 21.48
C PHE A 41 3.45 -7.94 20.87
N GLY A 42 2.31 -7.26 20.95
CA GLY A 42 2.19 -5.92 20.38
C GLY A 42 0.77 -5.64 19.90
N TRP A 43 0.68 -5.06 18.70
CA TRP A 43 -0.57 -4.59 18.12
C TRP A 43 -0.76 -5.16 16.73
N SER A 44 -2.00 -5.35 16.34
CA SER A 44 -2.37 -5.68 14.96
C SER A 44 -3.49 -4.78 14.50
N GLY A 45 -3.60 -4.61 13.18
CA GLY A 45 -4.65 -3.81 12.57
C GLY A 45 -4.59 -3.94 11.07
N LYS A 46 -5.33 -3.08 10.37
CA LYS A 46 -5.38 -3.10 8.91
C LYS A 46 -5.31 -1.68 8.37
N ALA A 47 -4.60 -1.53 7.25
CA ALA A 47 -4.60 -0.31 6.46
C ALA A 47 -5.51 -0.51 5.26
N ALA A 48 -6.40 0.45 4.99
CA ALA A 48 -7.29 0.38 3.84
C ALA A 48 -6.61 1.04 2.63
N VAL A 49 -6.35 0.26 1.59
CA VAL A 49 -5.65 0.70 0.39
C VAL A 49 -6.60 0.51 -0.80
N LYS A 50 -7.39 1.52 -1.07
CA LYS A 50 -8.40 1.46 -2.14
C LYS A 50 -8.60 2.85 -2.75
N SER A 51 -9.18 2.89 -3.95
CA SER A 51 -9.66 4.14 -4.50
C SER A 51 -10.96 4.55 -3.80
N SER A 52 -11.26 5.87 -3.82
CA SER A 52 -12.49 6.40 -3.21
C SER A 52 -13.74 5.86 -3.88
N ASP A 53 -13.68 5.62 -5.20
CA ASP A 53 -14.79 5.13 -6.00
C ASP A 53 -14.39 3.89 -6.79
N LYS A 54 -15.37 3.06 -7.13
CA LYS A 54 -15.14 1.97 -8.05
C LYS A 54 -14.83 2.51 -9.44
N LYS A 55 -13.94 1.81 -10.14
CA LYS A 55 -13.55 2.13 -11.51
C LYS A 55 -13.53 0.85 -12.33
N VAL A 56 -13.87 0.97 -13.60
CA VAL A 56 -13.69 -0.14 -14.54
C VAL A 56 -12.22 -0.20 -14.91
N LEU A 57 -11.58 -1.32 -14.59
CA LEU A 57 -10.19 -1.57 -14.96
C LEU A 57 -10.13 -2.58 -16.08
N THR A 58 -9.16 -2.39 -16.99
CA THR A 58 -8.86 -3.33 -18.06
C THR A 58 -7.58 -4.09 -17.67
N PHE A 59 -7.66 -5.41 -17.71
CA PHE A 59 -6.56 -6.29 -17.32
C PHE A 59 -5.73 -6.71 -18.54
N SER A 60 -4.59 -7.33 -18.29
CA SER A 60 -3.65 -7.68 -19.37
C SER A 60 -4.22 -8.65 -20.40
N ASP A 61 -5.25 -9.42 -20.03
CA ASP A 61 -5.93 -10.35 -20.94
C ASP A 61 -7.10 -9.70 -21.71
N GLY A 62 -7.30 -8.38 -21.55
CA GLY A 62 -8.40 -7.64 -22.16
C GLY A 62 -9.70 -7.68 -21.39
N SER A 63 -9.81 -8.48 -20.32
CA SER A 63 -11.00 -8.51 -19.49
C SER A 63 -11.13 -7.22 -18.67
N THR A 64 -12.34 -6.94 -18.19
CA THR A 64 -12.63 -5.76 -17.38
C THR A 64 -13.35 -6.14 -16.11
N ALA A 65 -13.21 -5.31 -15.08
CA ALA A 65 -13.97 -5.44 -13.83
C ALA A 65 -14.15 -4.06 -13.20
N ASP A 66 -15.28 -3.85 -12.54
CA ASP A 66 -15.59 -2.61 -11.82
C ASP A 66 -15.20 -2.81 -10.36
N VAL A 67 -14.07 -2.23 -9.94
CA VAL A 67 -13.46 -2.49 -8.64
C VAL A 67 -12.99 -1.22 -7.96
N ALA A 68 -12.94 -1.25 -6.62
CA ALA A 68 -12.30 -0.20 -5.81
C ALA A 68 -10.84 -0.51 -5.49
N MET A 69 -10.38 -1.72 -5.79
CA MET A 69 -9.00 -2.14 -5.56
C MET A 69 -8.04 -1.39 -6.47
N LEU A 70 -6.84 -1.09 -5.96
CA LEU A 70 -5.81 -0.45 -6.76
C LEU A 70 -5.06 -1.47 -7.60
N PRO A 71 -4.68 -1.10 -8.83
CA PRO A 71 -3.83 -1.95 -9.65
C PRO A 71 -2.46 -2.11 -9.01
N ARG A 72 -1.87 -3.29 -9.19
CA ARG A 72 -0.48 -3.51 -8.83
C ARG A 72 0.38 -2.63 -9.74
N GLY A 73 1.37 -1.97 -9.17
CA GLY A 73 2.18 -1.01 -9.91
C GLY A 73 1.67 0.43 -9.86
N GLN A 74 0.54 0.67 -9.19
CA GLN A 74 0.01 2.03 -9.01
C GLN A 74 1.00 2.93 -8.24
N PHE A 75 1.77 2.34 -7.34
CA PHE A 75 2.84 3.00 -6.59
C PHE A 75 3.94 1.99 -6.30
N THR A 76 5.12 2.48 -5.90
CA THR A 76 6.28 1.60 -5.65
C THR A 76 6.26 1.04 -4.24
N ILE A 77 5.99 1.89 -3.25
CA ILE A 77 6.10 1.55 -1.82
C ILE A 77 4.85 1.99 -1.09
N LEU A 78 4.34 1.13 -0.20
CA LEU A 78 3.32 1.49 0.77
C LEU A 78 4.00 1.87 2.07
N ALA A 79 3.73 3.08 2.58
CA ALA A 79 4.17 3.54 3.88
C ALA A 79 2.96 3.60 4.80
N VAL A 80 2.98 2.87 5.89
CA VAL A 80 1.88 2.85 6.85
C VAL A 80 2.29 3.58 8.12
N CYS A 81 1.54 4.63 8.45
CA CYS A 81 1.73 5.37 9.70
C CYS A 81 1.18 4.55 10.85
N CYS A 82 2.01 4.29 11.85
CA CYS A 82 1.67 3.44 12.99
C CYS A 82 1.35 4.23 14.25
N HIS A 83 1.02 5.53 14.12
CA HIS A 83 0.63 6.38 15.25
C HIS A 83 -0.50 5.75 16.07
N ALA A 84 -1.45 5.11 15.43
CA ALA A 84 -2.59 4.48 16.11
C ALA A 84 -2.16 3.35 17.04
N PHE A 85 -0.99 2.74 16.79
CA PHE A 85 -0.41 1.71 17.68
C PHE A 85 0.44 2.32 18.78
N THR A 86 1.31 3.27 18.43
CA THR A 86 2.42 3.70 19.28
C THR A 86 2.24 5.08 19.89
N GLY A 87 1.34 5.90 19.34
CA GLY A 87 1.19 7.29 19.74
C GLY A 87 2.23 8.23 19.13
N SER A 88 3.14 7.73 18.31
CA SER A 88 4.19 8.54 17.68
C SER A 88 3.94 8.68 16.17
N TRP A 89 3.97 9.93 15.69
CA TRP A 89 3.86 10.22 14.25
C TRP A 89 5.12 9.86 13.47
N LYS A 90 6.19 9.45 14.15
CA LYS A 90 7.45 9.04 13.52
C LYS A 90 7.49 7.55 13.21
N ASP A 91 6.57 6.78 13.74
CA ASP A 91 6.58 5.32 13.57
C ASP A 91 5.85 4.93 12.30
N PHE A 92 6.63 4.51 11.32
CA PHE A 92 6.16 4.01 10.04
C PHE A 92 6.71 2.63 9.77
N GLN A 93 6.00 1.88 8.97
CA GLN A 93 6.53 0.65 8.37
C GLN A 93 6.27 0.68 6.87
N TYR A 94 7.09 -0.02 6.12
CA TYR A 94 7.14 0.09 4.67
C TYR A 94 7.11 -1.29 4.02
N CYS A 95 6.51 -1.37 2.84
CA CYS A 95 6.41 -2.59 2.07
C CYS A 95 6.42 -2.26 0.58
N LEU A 96 7.13 -3.05 -0.22
CA LEU A 96 7.03 -2.92 -1.67
C LEU A 96 5.63 -3.28 -2.14
N ASN A 97 5.13 -2.56 -3.15
CA ASN A 97 3.85 -2.88 -3.78
C ASN A 97 3.78 -4.35 -4.20
N THR A 98 4.86 -4.87 -4.76
CA THR A 98 4.94 -6.25 -5.26
C THR A 98 4.82 -7.30 -4.15
N ASP A 99 5.04 -6.93 -2.90
CA ASP A 99 4.94 -7.83 -1.75
C ASP A 99 3.59 -7.76 -1.05
N LEU A 100 2.70 -6.86 -1.48
CA LEU A 100 1.38 -6.72 -0.89
C LEU A 100 0.47 -7.88 -1.30
N PRO A 101 -0.49 -8.28 -0.43
CA PRO A 101 -1.37 -9.41 -0.73
C PRO A 101 -2.34 -9.12 -1.87
N MET A 102 -2.69 -10.16 -2.59
CA MET A 102 -3.73 -10.13 -3.62
C MET A 102 -5.11 -10.12 -2.94
N PRO A 103 -6.13 -9.56 -3.61
CA PRO A 103 -7.50 -9.67 -3.10
C PRO A 103 -7.97 -11.12 -3.14
N ASN A 104 -8.91 -11.45 -2.25
CA ASN A 104 -9.51 -12.78 -2.16
C ASN A 104 -11.00 -12.67 -2.50
N SER A 105 -11.31 -12.17 -3.68
CA SER A 105 -12.69 -12.00 -4.14
C SER A 105 -13.08 -13.12 -5.11
N GLY A 106 -14.17 -13.81 -4.82
CA GLY A 106 -14.68 -14.89 -5.68
C GLY A 106 -15.21 -14.41 -7.02
N SER A 107 -15.46 -13.10 -7.18
CA SER A 107 -15.96 -12.54 -8.43
C SER A 107 -14.86 -12.21 -9.42
N LEU A 108 -13.60 -12.34 -9.03
CA LEU A 108 -12.44 -12.03 -9.87
C LEU A 108 -11.76 -13.32 -10.34
N THR A 109 -11.20 -13.28 -11.56
CA THR A 109 -10.37 -14.37 -12.06
C THR A 109 -9.00 -14.36 -11.37
N GLU A 110 -8.27 -15.47 -11.47
CA GLU A 110 -6.91 -15.55 -10.89
C GLU A 110 -5.97 -14.49 -11.51
N LEU A 111 -6.08 -14.26 -12.82
CA LEU A 111 -5.28 -13.22 -13.47
C LEU A 111 -5.63 -11.84 -12.92
N GLN A 112 -6.92 -11.53 -12.80
CA GLN A 112 -7.36 -10.23 -12.28
C GLN A 112 -6.86 -10.02 -10.86
N LYS A 113 -6.96 -11.03 -9.98
CA LYS A 113 -6.42 -10.95 -8.62
C LYS A 113 -4.93 -10.66 -8.61
N SER A 114 -4.17 -11.28 -9.51
CA SER A 114 -2.72 -11.11 -9.56
C SER A 114 -2.30 -9.69 -9.94
N GLU A 115 -3.17 -8.95 -10.61
CA GLU A 115 -2.90 -7.59 -11.07
C GLU A 115 -3.47 -6.52 -10.13
N LEU A 116 -4.03 -6.93 -9.00
CA LEU A 116 -4.64 -6.04 -8.02
C LEU A 116 -4.00 -6.21 -6.64
N ILE A 117 -4.23 -5.20 -5.79
CA ILE A 117 -3.83 -5.22 -4.38
C ILE A 117 -5.07 -5.40 -3.52
N SER A 118 -4.97 -6.17 -2.45
CA SER A 118 -6.05 -6.30 -1.47
C SER A 118 -6.44 -4.94 -0.90
N VAL A 119 -7.73 -4.73 -0.66
CA VAL A 119 -8.24 -3.48 -0.08
C VAL A 119 -7.77 -3.32 1.36
N LEU A 120 -7.76 -4.39 2.13
CA LEU A 120 -7.33 -4.37 3.53
C LEU A 120 -5.98 -5.07 3.66
N ILE A 121 -4.98 -4.32 4.13
CA ILE A 121 -3.62 -4.82 4.29
C ILE A 121 -3.36 -5.04 5.77
N PRO A 122 -3.13 -6.30 6.22
CA PRO A 122 -2.80 -6.57 7.62
C PRO A 122 -1.45 -5.97 7.99
N VAL A 123 -1.39 -5.31 9.13
CA VAL A 123 -0.15 -4.73 9.66
C VAL A 123 -0.04 -5.03 11.14
N GLN A 124 1.18 -5.11 11.63
CA GLN A 124 1.46 -5.37 13.04
C GLN A 124 2.51 -4.39 13.57
N TRP A 125 2.54 -4.20 14.87
CA TRP A 125 3.60 -3.47 15.54
C TRP A 125 4.07 -4.28 16.73
N PRO A 126 5.35 -4.67 16.84
CA PRO A 126 6.42 -4.43 15.85
C PRO A 126 6.13 -5.06 14.49
N PRO A 127 6.69 -4.50 13.40
CA PRO A 127 6.42 -5.01 12.06
C PRO A 127 6.85 -6.45 11.85
N VAL A 128 6.09 -7.16 11.02
CA VAL A 128 6.45 -8.51 10.54
C VAL A 128 6.58 -8.47 9.03
N ALA A 129 7.40 -9.36 8.48
CA ALA A 129 7.56 -9.44 7.03
C ALA A 129 6.20 -9.58 6.35
N PRO A 130 5.95 -8.96 5.19
CA PRO A 130 6.95 -8.25 4.36
C PRO A 130 7.19 -6.78 4.75
N PHE A 131 6.64 -6.31 5.86
CA PHE A 131 6.83 -4.94 6.34
C PHE A 131 8.11 -4.80 7.16
N THR A 132 8.73 -3.61 7.07
CA THR A 132 9.92 -3.27 7.86
C THR A 132 9.93 -1.77 8.16
N THR A 133 10.61 -1.38 9.22
CA THR A 133 10.87 0.03 9.52
C THR A 133 12.07 0.58 8.75
N ASP A 134 12.82 -0.29 8.06
CA ASP A 134 14.03 0.11 7.32
C ASP A 134 13.67 0.53 5.89
N LEU A 135 13.35 1.81 5.72
CA LEU A 135 13.00 2.37 4.42
C LEU A 135 14.14 2.22 3.42
N GLN A 136 15.40 2.35 3.87
CA GLN A 136 16.56 2.25 2.97
C GLN A 136 16.60 0.89 2.28
N SER A 137 16.35 -0.19 3.01
CA SER A 137 16.36 -1.53 2.43
C SER A 137 15.23 -1.72 1.42
N VAL A 138 14.06 -1.13 1.68
CA VAL A 138 12.92 -1.21 0.75
C VAL A 138 13.22 -0.42 -0.53
N LEU A 139 13.80 0.77 -0.38
CA LEU A 139 14.20 1.59 -1.54
C LEU A 139 15.23 0.86 -2.40
N ASP A 140 16.22 0.23 -1.78
CA ASP A 140 17.25 -0.50 -2.52
C ASP A 140 16.66 -1.69 -3.29
N ARG A 141 15.69 -2.38 -2.72
CA ARG A 141 14.98 -3.45 -3.40
C ARG A 141 14.09 -2.93 -4.53
N ALA A 142 13.52 -1.76 -4.36
CA ALA A 142 12.60 -1.16 -5.35
C ALA A 142 13.29 -0.87 -6.68
N ILE A 143 14.60 -0.63 -6.67
CA ILE A 143 15.37 -0.25 -7.86
C ILE A 143 16.20 -1.39 -8.45
N GLN A 144 16.03 -2.59 -7.92
CA GLN A 144 16.70 -3.79 -8.46
C GLN A 144 16.13 -4.22 -9.81
#